data_5e229b92b06a2d526171ceec97e8eb57
#
_entry.id   5e229b92b06a2d526171ceec97e8eb57
#
_cell.length_a   1.000
_cell.length_b   1.000
_cell.length_c   1.000
_cell.angle_alpha   90.00
_cell.angle_beta   90.00
_cell.angle_gamma   90.00
#
_symmetry.space_group_name_H-M   'P 1'
#
loop_
_entity.id
_entity.type
_entity.pdbx_description
1 polymer ?
#
loop_
_entity_poly.entity_id
_entity_poly.type
_entity_poly.pdbx_seq_one_letter_code
_entity_poly.pdbx_strand_id
1 'polypeptide(L)'
;MIDRGEHPWLGLGLAALTLLLWGALPLILKLLLLSLDPFTVTWYRFLLAGALLVPVISYRYGLASPFRLRGAALALAIACVLGLCGNYLTYLMGLQRISPGSAQIVMQISPIFVLLGGLILFKESFG
;
A
#
# COMPACT_ATOMS: atom_id res chain seq x y z
N MET A 1 30.37 -5.35 -5.83
CA MET A 1 30.23 -5.52 -7.27
C MET A 1 28.89 -6.19 -7.46
N ILE A 2 27.83 -5.43 -7.67
CA ILE A 2 26.49 -5.98 -7.90
C ILE A 2 26.45 -6.35 -9.37
N ASP A 3 26.37 -7.65 -9.62
CA ASP A 3 26.18 -8.23 -10.94
C ASP A 3 24.91 -7.60 -11.54
N ARG A 4 25.08 -6.71 -12.50
CA ARG A 4 23.98 -6.09 -13.23
C ARG A 4 23.45 -7.14 -14.18
N GLY A 5 22.50 -7.92 -13.67
CA GLY A 5 21.89 -9.05 -14.33
C GLY A 5 21.55 -8.80 -15.79
N GLU A 6 22.04 -9.68 -16.58
CA GLU A 6 22.01 -9.72 -18.06
C GLU A 6 20.61 -9.91 -18.68
N HIS A 7 19.52 -9.59 -17.94
CA HIS A 7 18.15 -9.78 -18.44
C HIS A 7 17.30 -8.51 -18.36
N PRO A 8 17.60 -7.47 -19.16
CA PRO A 8 16.80 -6.24 -19.18
C PRO A 8 15.34 -6.51 -19.55
N TRP A 9 15.09 -7.52 -20.37
CA TRP A 9 13.74 -7.95 -20.76
C TRP A 9 12.92 -8.53 -19.61
N LEU A 10 13.56 -9.24 -18.67
CA LEU A 10 12.90 -9.74 -17.46
C LEU A 10 12.47 -8.58 -16.56
N GLY A 11 13.34 -7.60 -16.37
CA GLY A 11 13.02 -6.38 -15.62
C GLY A 11 11.88 -5.59 -16.24
N LEU A 12 11.91 -5.43 -17.57
CA LEU A 12 10.83 -4.76 -18.31
C LEU A 12 9.52 -5.54 -18.23
N GLY A 13 9.56 -6.86 -18.35
CA GLY A 13 8.40 -7.74 -18.21
C GLY A 13 7.76 -7.66 -16.80
N LEU A 14 8.58 -7.67 -15.75
CA LEU A 14 8.12 -7.52 -14.37
C LEU A 14 7.52 -6.14 -14.12
N ALA A 15 8.14 -5.09 -14.66
CA ALA A 15 7.60 -3.73 -14.57
C ALA A 15 6.26 -3.61 -15.28
N ALA A 16 6.13 -4.14 -16.49
CA ALA A 16 4.88 -4.16 -17.24
C ALA A 16 3.77 -4.92 -16.49
N LEU A 17 4.09 -6.10 -15.94
CA LEU A 17 3.15 -6.87 -15.12
C LEU A 17 2.70 -6.09 -13.90
N THR A 18 3.61 -5.43 -13.21
CA THR A 18 3.29 -4.59 -12.03
C THR A 18 2.35 -3.46 -12.42
N LEU A 19 2.62 -2.76 -13.53
CA LEU A 19 1.75 -1.69 -14.03
C LEU A 19 0.35 -2.18 -14.35
N LEU A 20 0.22 -3.35 -15.00
CA LEU A 20 -1.07 -3.95 -15.31
C LEU A 20 -1.85 -4.30 -14.04
N LEU A 21 -1.20 -4.92 -13.06
CA LEU A 21 -1.82 -5.29 -11.80
C LEU A 21 -2.26 -4.05 -11.00
N TRP A 22 -1.44 -3.02 -10.93
CA TRP A 22 -1.77 -1.77 -10.25
C TRP A 22 -2.87 -0.99 -10.96
N GLY A 23 -2.86 -0.97 -12.30
CA GLY A 23 -3.91 -0.33 -13.10
C GLY A 23 -5.26 -1.03 -13.01
N ALA A 24 -5.27 -2.37 -12.93
CA ALA A 24 -6.48 -3.16 -12.79
C ALA A 24 -7.11 -3.05 -11.38
N LEU A 25 -6.31 -2.80 -10.34
CA LEU A 25 -6.76 -2.80 -8.95
C LEU A 25 -7.96 -1.86 -8.69
N PRO A 26 -7.95 -0.57 -9.10
CA PRO A 26 -9.08 0.33 -8.87
C PRO A 26 -10.35 -0.10 -9.57
N LEU A 27 -10.23 -0.73 -10.76
CA LEU A 27 -11.37 -1.25 -11.51
C LEU A 27 -12.02 -2.42 -10.75
N ILE A 28 -11.21 -3.37 -10.28
CA ILE A 28 -11.68 -4.51 -9.50
C ILE A 28 -12.31 -4.05 -8.19
N LEU A 29 -11.67 -3.11 -7.48
CA LEU A 29 -12.22 -2.55 -6.25
C LEU A 29 -13.55 -1.83 -6.50
N LYS A 30 -13.68 -1.10 -7.60
CA LYS A 30 -14.95 -0.44 -7.96
C LYS A 30 -16.06 -1.44 -8.20
N LEU A 31 -15.77 -2.56 -8.88
CA LEU A 31 -16.73 -3.64 -9.08
C LEU A 31 -17.15 -4.29 -7.76
N LEU A 32 -16.21 -4.55 -6.85
CA LEU A 32 -16.51 -5.08 -5.52
C LEU A 32 -17.39 -4.12 -4.69
N LEU A 33 -17.16 -2.81 -4.81
CA LEU A 33 -17.93 -1.79 -4.12
C LEU A 33 -19.37 -1.61 -4.66
N LEU A 34 -19.73 -2.25 -5.76
CA LEU A 34 -21.13 -2.32 -6.22
C LEU A 34 -21.99 -3.28 -5.36
N SER A 35 -21.34 -4.28 -4.74
CA SER A 35 -22.02 -5.33 -3.96
C SER A 35 -21.62 -5.34 -2.48
N LEU A 36 -20.48 -4.75 -2.14
CA LEU A 36 -19.91 -4.76 -0.79
C LEU A 36 -19.62 -3.32 -0.34
N ASP A 37 -19.76 -3.09 0.96
CA ASP A 37 -19.38 -1.82 1.57
C ASP A 37 -17.85 -1.69 1.77
N PRO A 38 -17.29 -0.47 1.86
CA PRO A 38 -15.86 -0.24 2.02
C PRO A 38 -15.24 -0.93 3.22
N PHE A 39 -15.99 -1.03 4.33
CA PHE A 39 -15.51 -1.69 5.55
C PHE A 39 -15.31 -3.18 5.33
N THR A 40 -16.27 -3.85 4.70
CA THR A 40 -16.19 -5.28 4.38
C THR A 40 -15.04 -5.57 3.42
N VAL A 41 -14.88 -4.77 2.35
CA VAL A 41 -13.76 -4.94 1.40
C VAL A 41 -12.41 -4.75 2.10
N THR A 42 -12.29 -3.74 2.95
CA THR A 42 -11.06 -3.48 3.72
C THR A 42 -10.76 -4.64 4.67
N TRP A 43 -11.77 -5.12 5.40
CA TRP A 43 -11.65 -6.23 6.33
C TRP A 43 -11.13 -7.51 5.65
N TYR A 44 -11.77 -7.94 4.57
CA TYR A 44 -11.33 -9.11 3.82
C TYR A 44 -9.91 -8.97 3.27
N ARG A 45 -9.55 -7.80 2.78
CA ARG A 45 -8.21 -7.52 2.27
C ARG A 45 -7.14 -7.69 3.35
N PHE A 46 -7.34 -7.10 4.52
CA PHE A 46 -6.39 -7.23 5.63
C PHE A 46 -6.37 -8.63 6.21
N LEU A 47 -7.51 -9.30 6.28
CA LEU A 47 -7.60 -10.69 6.75
C LEU A 47 -6.82 -11.63 5.82
N LEU A 48 -7.02 -11.53 4.51
CA LEU A 48 -6.28 -12.32 3.53
C LEU A 48 -4.78 -12.03 3.56
N ALA A 49 -4.40 -10.75 3.62
CA ALA A 49 -3.00 -10.37 3.74
C ALA A 49 -2.37 -10.92 5.02
N GLY A 50 -3.07 -10.84 6.15
CA GLY A 50 -2.63 -11.40 7.43
C GLY A 50 -2.50 -12.92 7.38
N ALA A 51 -3.50 -13.61 6.81
CA ALA A 51 -3.49 -15.06 6.67
C ALA A 51 -2.32 -15.57 5.81
N LEU A 52 -1.89 -14.80 4.82
CA LEU A 52 -0.73 -15.14 3.99
C LEU A 52 0.60 -14.76 4.66
N LEU A 53 0.67 -13.61 5.33
CA LEU A 53 1.91 -13.11 5.91
C LEU A 53 2.28 -13.79 7.23
N VAL A 54 1.30 -14.10 8.09
CA VAL A 54 1.55 -14.70 9.41
C VAL A 54 2.32 -16.02 9.31
N PRO A 55 1.97 -16.99 8.45
CA PRO A 55 2.74 -18.22 8.27
C PRO A 55 4.17 -17.96 7.79
N VAL A 56 4.35 -17.02 6.85
CA VAL A 56 5.67 -16.69 6.29
C VAL A 56 6.57 -16.06 7.36
N ILE A 57 6.03 -15.12 8.15
CA ILE A 57 6.76 -14.45 9.22
C ILE A 57 7.08 -15.44 10.34
N SER A 58 6.11 -16.27 10.74
CA SER A 58 6.32 -17.25 11.81
C SER A 58 7.36 -18.30 11.43
N TYR A 59 7.42 -18.70 10.17
CA TYR A 59 8.44 -19.64 9.69
C TYR A 59 9.85 -19.03 9.67
N ARG A 60 9.98 -17.75 9.27
CA ARG A 60 11.30 -17.09 9.15
C ARG A 60 11.82 -16.49 10.44
N TYR A 61 10.96 -15.94 11.29
CA TYR A 61 11.37 -15.10 12.43
C TYR A 61 10.81 -15.60 13.78
N GLY A 62 9.96 -16.63 13.77
CA GLY A 62 9.26 -17.13 14.96
C GLY A 62 8.09 -16.25 15.38
N LEU A 63 7.04 -16.86 15.92
CA LEU A 63 5.80 -16.19 16.36
C LEU A 63 5.97 -15.17 17.49
N ALA A 64 7.08 -15.25 18.24
CA ALA A 64 7.32 -14.37 19.40
C ALA A 64 7.81 -12.95 19.04
N SER A 65 8.24 -12.72 17.79
CA SER A 65 8.86 -11.45 17.39
C SER A 65 7.90 -10.25 17.40
N PRO A 66 6.68 -10.31 16.82
CA PRO A 66 5.76 -9.17 16.81
C PRO A 66 5.15 -8.86 18.19
N PHE A 67 5.04 -9.85 19.08
CA PHE A 67 4.48 -9.66 20.43
C PHE A 67 5.46 -9.06 21.45
N ARG A 68 6.72 -8.88 21.07
CA ARG A 68 7.75 -8.22 21.90
C ARG A 68 7.79 -6.70 21.80
N LEU A 69 6.95 -6.11 20.94
CA LEU A 69 6.85 -4.66 20.82
C LEU A 69 6.32 -4.06 22.12
N ARG A 70 7.08 -3.14 22.73
CA ARG A 70 6.72 -2.44 23.97
C ARG A 70 7.04 -0.95 23.86
N GLY A 71 6.34 -0.13 24.65
CA GLY A 71 6.59 1.30 24.71
C GLY A 71 6.37 2.01 23.38
N ALA A 72 7.30 2.87 23.01
CA ALA A 72 7.22 3.70 21.79
C ALA A 72 7.08 2.88 20.50
N ALA A 73 7.71 1.70 20.41
CA ALA A 73 7.61 0.83 19.24
C ALA A 73 6.19 0.28 19.05
N LEU A 74 5.49 -0.08 20.14
CA LEU A 74 4.10 -0.51 20.10
C LEU A 74 3.18 0.65 19.71
N ALA A 75 3.37 1.83 20.30
CA ALA A 75 2.58 3.01 19.95
C ALA A 75 2.75 3.38 18.46
N LEU A 76 3.97 3.32 17.94
CA LEU A 76 4.24 3.55 16.53
C LEU A 76 3.58 2.50 15.63
N ALA A 77 3.66 1.22 16.01
CA ALA A 77 3.00 0.14 15.26
C ALA A 77 1.48 0.34 15.20
N ILE A 78 0.85 0.69 16.33
CA ILE A 78 -0.60 0.99 16.39
C ILE A 78 -0.92 2.19 15.49
N ALA A 79 -0.15 3.27 15.57
CA ALA A 79 -0.35 4.46 14.74
C ALA A 79 -0.23 4.12 13.24
N CYS A 80 0.75 3.29 12.86
CA CYS A 80 0.90 2.82 11.47
C CYS A 80 -0.30 1.99 11.01
N VAL A 81 -0.80 1.07 11.84
CA VAL A 81 -1.98 0.25 11.52
C VAL A 81 -3.22 1.12 11.36
N LEU A 82 -3.47 2.02 12.30
CA LEU A 82 -4.63 2.93 12.24
C LEU A 82 -4.54 3.86 11.01
N GLY A 83 -3.35 4.41 10.74
CA GLY A 83 -3.10 5.24 9.57
C GLY A 83 -3.33 4.49 8.27
N LEU A 84 -2.85 3.25 8.18
CA LEU A 84 -3.01 2.41 6.99
C LEU A 84 -4.48 2.04 6.78
N CYS A 85 -5.18 1.60 7.82
CA CYS A 85 -6.61 1.28 7.76
C CYS A 85 -7.44 2.51 7.38
N GLY A 86 -7.18 3.65 8.01
CA GLY A 86 -7.85 4.92 7.73
C GLY A 86 -7.63 5.37 6.28
N ASN A 87 -6.41 5.28 5.78
CA ASN A 87 -6.07 5.60 4.40
C ASN A 87 -6.86 4.71 3.41
N TYR A 88 -6.87 3.40 3.62
CA TYR A 88 -7.62 2.49 2.75
C TYR A 88 -9.12 2.72 2.78
N LEU A 89 -9.71 2.90 3.97
CA LEU A 89 -11.14 3.20 4.10
C LEU A 89 -11.51 4.48 3.39
N THR A 90 -10.75 5.55 3.61
CA THR A 90 -10.99 6.85 2.98
C THR A 90 -10.90 6.74 1.45
N TYR A 91 -9.89 6.01 0.95
CA TYR A 91 -9.75 5.74 -0.48
C TYR A 91 -10.96 5.00 -1.07
N LEU A 92 -11.43 3.92 -0.42
CA LEU A 92 -12.57 3.15 -0.89
C LEU A 92 -13.88 3.94 -0.82
N MET A 93 -14.08 4.73 0.22
CA MET A 93 -15.24 5.64 0.34
C MET A 93 -15.23 6.70 -0.78
N GLY A 94 -14.06 7.23 -1.12
CA GLY A 94 -13.87 8.11 -2.27
C GLY A 94 -14.17 7.39 -3.58
N LEU A 95 -13.64 6.19 -3.77
CA LEU A 95 -13.81 5.38 -4.98
C LEU A 95 -15.27 4.98 -5.22
N GLN A 96 -16.09 4.84 -4.17
CA GLN A 96 -17.54 4.64 -4.35
C GLN A 96 -18.20 5.80 -5.08
N ARG A 97 -17.76 7.03 -4.85
CA ARG A 97 -18.40 8.27 -5.30
C ARG A 97 -17.90 8.78 -6.64
N ILE A 98 -16.70 8.40 -7.05
CA ILE A 98 -16.04 8.87 -8.28
C ILE A 98 -15.67 7.70 -9.20
N SER A 99 -15.32 8.01 -10.44
CA SER A 99 -14.83 7.00 -11.37
C SER A 99 -13.41 6.52 -10.98
N PRO A 100 -13.02 5.28 -11.31
CA PRO A 100 -11.66 4.79 -11.07
C PRO A 100 -10.58 5.67 -11.70
N GLY A 101 -10.84 6.18 -12.91
CA GLY A 101 -9.92 7.09 -13.59
C GLY A 101 -9.72 8.40 -12.84
N SER A 102 -10.83 9.02 -12.38
CA SER A 102 -10.75 10.25 -11.56
C SER A 102 -9.99 10.02 -10.25
N ALA A 103 -10.23 8.88 -9.58
CA ALA A 103 -9.50 8.51 -8.37
C ALA A 103 -8.00 8.42 -8.63
N GLN A 104 -7.58 7.83 -9.75
CA GLN A 104 -6.16 7.72 -10.11
C GLN A 104 -5.52 9.09 -10.40
N ILE A 105 -6.23 9.99 -11.07
CA ILE A 105 -5.73 11.36 -11.30
C ILE A 105 -5.49 12.08 -9.98
N VAL A 106 -6.44 11.99 -9.04
CA VAL A 106 -6.30 12.61 -7.71
C VAL A 106 -5.12 11.99 -6.93
N MET A 107 -4.91 10.68 -7.03
CA MET A 107 -3.76 10.02 -6.39
C MET A 107 -2.41 10.52 -6.91
N GLN A 108 -2.32 10.98 -8.15
CA GLN A 108 -1.08 11.56 -8.70
C GLN A 108 -0.66 12.89 -8.05
N ILE A 109 -1.54 13.50 -7.28
CA ILE A 109 -1.20 14.68 -6.47
C ILE A 109 -0.32 14.29 -5.26
N SER A 110 -0.43 13.05 -4.78
CA SER A 110 0.32 12.57 -3.62
C SER A 110 1.85 12.73 -3.73
N PRO A 111 2.51 12.35 -4.84
CA PRO A 111 3.95 12.59 -5.01
C PRO A 111 4.34 14.07 -4.91
N ILE A 112 3.46 14.99 -5.37
CA ILE A 112 3.70 16.43 -5.29
C ILE A 112 3.71 16.87 -3.82
N PHE A 113 2.76 16.40 -3.01
CA PHE A 113 2.75 16.69 -1.57
C PHE A 113 3.96 16.11 -0.83
N VAL A 114 4.39 14.90 -1.20
CA VAL A 114 5.61 14.31 -0.63
C VAL A 114 6.83 15.15 -0.96
N LEU A 115 6.96 15.60 -2.22
CA LEU A 115 8.05 16.46 -2.67
C LEU A 115 8.06 17.80 -1.94
N LEU A 116 6.91 18.47 -1.87
CA LEU A 116 6.77 19.73 -1.15
C LEU A 116 7.05 19.56 0.35
N GLY A 117 6.58 18.45 0.95
CA GLY A 117 6.87 18.13 2.34
C GLY A 117 8.38 17.94 2.59
N GLY A 118 9.08 17.23 1.69
CA GLY A 118 10.53 17.07 1.73
C GLY A 118 11.26 18.42 1.72
N LEU A 119 10.88 19.29 0.79
CA LEU A 119 11.46 20.63 0.67
C LEU A 119 11.22 21.52 1.90
N ILE A 120 9.98 21.54 2.38
CA ILE A 120 9.56 22.48 3.44
C ILE A 120 9.99 21.97 4.82
N LEU A 121 9.75 20.68 5.12
CA LEU A 121 10.00 20.12 6.44
C LEU A 121 11.44 19.67 6.64
N PHE A 122 12.05 19.06 5.62
CA PHE A 122 13.40 18.51 5.71
C PHE A 122 14.46 19.42 5.09
N LYS A 123 14.04 20.52 4.44
CA LYS A 123 14.95 21.47 3.78
C LYS A 123 15.92 20.78 2.82
N GLU A 124 15.47 19.74 2.16
CA GLU A 124 16.27 19.02 1.17
C GLU A 124 16.56 19.96 0.00
N SER A 125 17.84 20.11 -0.36
CA SER A 125 18.25 20.84 -1.55
C SER A 125 18.31 19.88 -2.73
N PHE A 126 17.72 20.25 -3.85
CA PHE A 126 17.95 19.56 -5.11
C PHE A 126 19.38 19.88 -5.57
N GLY A 127 20.28 18.89 -5.45
CA GLY A 127 21.61 18.93 -6.04
C GLY A 127 21.64 18.11 -7.33
#